data_066c7e0e5466d858d28f47fafaaf7c7e
#
_entry.id   066c7e0e5466d858d28f47fafaaf7c7e
#
_cell.length_a   1.000
_cell.length_b   1.000
_cell.length_c   1.000
_cell.angle_alpha   90.00
_cell.angle_beta   90.00
_cell.angle_gamma   90.00
#
_symmetry.space_group_name_H-M   'P 1'
#
loop_
_entity.id
_entity.type
_entity.pdbx_description
1 polymer ?
#
loop_
_entity_poly.entity_id
_entity_poly.type
_entity_poly.pdbx_seq_one_letter_code
_entity_poly.pdbx_strand_id
1 'polypeptide(L)'
;MPFIGGLHILIALLCAVHVVRSGQQLYWLFILFAFPLLGSLVYFFAVYLPNSRLDHGARKAVSAAARAMDPGRDVREARAAFDVSPSAQNQMRLAEALLNAGEPAEAAQLYEGALKGPFANDPDLRFGAARAYVECQRFAAALPHLQALRAERPSFRPDQVLLLLARCYAGTSRSAEARESFEEAVSRYGSFEAHAEYSIWALATGDAATAARLQTEIDRQVKQWNPVSRQLNEPVMRRLKAAHELARKGG
;
A
#
# COMPACT_ATOMS: atom_id res chain seq x y z
N MET A 1 -50.19 0.80 -23.71
CA MET A 1 -48.78 0.69 -23.39
C MET A 1 -48.14 2.07 -23.15
N PRO A 2 -48.62 2.96 -22.24
CA PRO A 2 -48.02 4.27 -22.04
C PRO A 2 -46.83 4.31 -21.03
N PHE A 3 -46.63 3.25 -20.25
CA PHE A 3 -45.62 3.25 -19.19
C PHE A 3 -44.17 3.13 -19.67
N ILE A 4 -43.91 2.54 -20.84
CA ILE A 4 -42.56 2.40 -21.39
C ILE A 4 -42.06 3.74 -21.96
N GLY A 5 -43.02 4.58 -22.45
CA GLY A 5 -42.70 5.93 -22.99
C GLY A 5 -42.27 6.97 -21.95
N GLY A 6 -42.62 6.81 -20.67
CA GLY A 6 -42.22 7.73 -19.62
C GLY A 6 -40.86 7.44 -18.99
N LEU A 7 -40.50 6.16 -18.88
CA LEU A 7 -39.27 5.74 -18.19
C LEU A 7 -37.99 6.18 -18.92
N HIS A 8 -37.96 6.06 -20.26
CA HIS A 8 -36.77 6.46 -21.02
C HIS A 8 -36.56 7.98 -21.05
N ILE A 9 -37.65 8.77 -21.00
CA ILE A 9 -37.58 10.24 -20.89
C ILE A 9 -37.01 10.61 -19.50
N LEU A 10 -37.47 9.92 -18.45
CA LEU A 10 -36.93 10.14 -17.10
C LEU A 10 -35.42 9.85 -17.01
N ILE A 11 -34.98 8.75 -17.62
CA ILE A 11 -33.57 8.39 -17.68
C ILE A 11 -32.77 9.42 -18.48
N ALA A 12 -33.28 9.89 -19.63
CA ALA A 12 -32.64 10.93 -20.42
C ALA A 12 -32.51 12.26 -19.64
N LEU A 13 -33.53 12.63 -18.87
CA LEU A 13 -33.51 13.79 -17.99
C LEU A 13 -32.48 13.66 -16.87
N LEU A 14 -32.37 12.52 -16.23
CA LEU A 14 -31.34 12.25 -15.21
C LEU A 14 -29.93 12.33 -15.79
N CYS A 15 -29.72 11.77 -17.00
CA CYS A 15 -28.46 11.90 -17.72
C CYS A 15 -28.17 13.35 -18.08
N ALA A 16 -29.16 14.12 -18.53
CA ALA A 16 -28.99 15.55 -18.85
C ALA A 16 -28.60 16.39 -17.62
N VAL A 17 -29.24 16.15 -16.47
CA VAL A 17 -28.84 16.78 -15.19
C VAL A 17 -27.40 16.39 -14.83
N HIS A 18 -27.01 15.14 -15.03
CA HIS A 18 -25.64 14.70 -14.79
C HIS A 18 -24.64 15.39 -15.73
N VAL A 19 -24.93 15.56 -17.02
CA VAL A 19 -24.09 16.30 -17.98
C VAL A 19 -23.78 17.71 -17.46
N VAL A 20 -24.83 18.44 -17.03
CA VAL A 20 -24.70 19.82 -16.55
C VAL A 20 -23.90 19.87 -15.24
N ARG A 21 -24.19 18.97 -14.29
CA ARG A 21 -23.53 18.98 -12.97
C ARG A 21 -22.08 18.49 -12.99
N SER A 22 -21.73 17.59 -13.92
CA SER A 22 -20.38 17.03 -14.05
C SER A 22 -19.47 17.81 -14.99
N GLY A 23 -19.94 18.94 -15.56
CA GLY A 23 -19.16 19.78 -16.47
C GLY A 23 -18.81 19.09 -17.79
N GLN A 24 -19.61 18.13 -18.23
CA GLN A 24 -19.39 17.42 -19.49
C GLN A 24 -19.76 18.31 -20.67
N GLN A 25 -19.24 17.98 -21.86
CA GLN A 25 -19.47 18.76 -23.06
C GLN A 25 -20.96 18.80 -23.42
N LEU A 26 -21.48 19.99 -23.67
CA LEU A 26 -22.91 20.25 -23.88
C LEU A 26 -23.51 19.54 -25.10
N TYR A 27 -22.69 19.07 -26.06
CA TYR A 27 -23.21 18.30 -27.20
C TYR A 27 -23.90 16.99 -26.77
N TRP A 28 -23.59 16.47 -25.58
CA TRP A 28 -24.28 15.28 -25.03
C TRP A 28 -25.76 15.55 -24.79
N LEU A 29 -26.14 16.78 -24.44
CA LEU A 29 -27.56 17.15 -24.32
C LEU A 29 -28.29 16.99 -25.63
N PHE A 30 -27.66 17.39 -26.76
CA PHE A 30 -28.25 17.25 -28.07
C PHE A 30 -28.48 15.76 -28.42
N ILE A 31 -27.53 14.89 -28.14
CA ILE A 31 -27.64 13.45 -28.37
C ILE A 31 -28.74 12.82 -27.50
N LEU A 32 -28.83 13.23 -26.22
CA LEU A 32 -29.85 12.74 -25.28
C LEU A 32 -31.26 13.16 -25.70
N PHE A 33 -31.45 14.39 -26.25
CA PHE A 33 -32.74 14.87 -26.70
C PHE A 33 -33.13 14.33 -28.10
N ALA A 34 -32.16 14.17 -29.01
CA ALA A 34 -32.42 13.61 -30.36
C ALA A 34 -32.77 12.12 -30.30
N PHE A 35 -32.12 11.36 -29.41
CA PHE A 35 -32.30 9.90 -29.28
C PHE A 35 -32.37 9.50 -27.79
N PRO A 36 -33.52 9.73 -27.11
CA PRO A 36 -33.57 9.58 -25.65
C PRO A 36 -33.15 8.23 -25.11
N LEU A 37 -33.49 7.14 -25.82
CA LEU A 37 -33.16 5.77 -25.38
C LEU A 37 -31.73 5.39 -25.76
N LEU A 38 -31.37 5.57 -27.04
CA LEU A 38 -30.04 5.23 -27.55
C LEU A 38 -28.98 6.20 -26.98
N GLY A 39 -29.29 7.48 -26.93
CA GLY A 39 -28.42 8.52 -26.35
C GLY A 39 -28.15 8.30 -24.87
N SER A 40 -29.15 7.91 -24.08
CA SER A 40 -28.97 7.56 -22.67
C SER A 40 -28.08 6.33 -22.49
N LEU A 41 -28.23 5.31 -23.34
CA LEU A 41 -27.41 4.11 -23.30
C LEU A 41 -25.96 4.44 -23.65
N VAL A 42 -25.73 5.16 -24.74
CA VAL A 42 -24.39 5.57 -25.17
C VAL A 42 -23.74 6.48 -24.12
N TYR A 43 -24.49 7.45 -23.58
CA TYR A 43 -23.99 8.32 -22.50
C TYR A 43 -23.60 7.54 -21.25
N PHE A 44 -24.42 6.56 -20.86
CA PHE A 44 -24.16 5.71 -19.71
C PHE A 44 -22.83 4.94 -19.87
N PHE A 45 -22.62 4.29 -21.01
CA PHE A 45 -21.41 3.50 -21.26
C PHE A 45 -20.17 4.36 -21.58
N ALA A 46 -20.32 5.48 -22.30
CA ALA A 46 -19.19 6.29 -22.74
C ALA A 46 -18.75 7.34 -21.73
N VAL A 47 -19.66 7.84 -20.87
CA VAL A 47 -19.39 8.97 -19.96
C VAL A 47 -19.65 8.61 -18.52
N TYR A 48 -20.81 8.06 -18.17
CA TYR A 48 -21.17 7.80 -16.79
C TYR A 48 -20.35 6.65 -16.21
N LEU A 49 -20.25 5.54 -16.90
CA LEU A 49 -19.54 4.35 -16.42
C LEU A 49 -18.03 4.60 -16.24
N PRO A 50 -17.28 5.18 -17.22
CA PRO A 50 -15.85 5.45 -17.06
C PRO A 50 -15.52 6.49 -15.98
N ASN A 51 -16.44 7.43 -15.73
CA ASN A 51 -16.27 8.47 -14.70
C ASN A 51 -16.87 8.10 -13.33
N SER A 52 -17.52 6.96 -13.22
CA SER A 52 -18.15 6.51 -11.98
C SER A 52 -17.13 5.87 -11.05
N ARG A 53 -17.37 6.00 -9.73
CA ARG A 53 -16.57 5.27 -8.70
C ARG A 53 -16.64 3.75 -8.84
N LEU A 54 -17.66 3.24 -9.53
CA LEU A 54 -17.86 1.82 -9.84
C LEU A 54 -16.76 1.29 -10.78
N ASP A 55 -16.33 2.08 -11.78
CA ASP A 55 -15.27 1.68 -12.71
C ASP A 55 -13.92 1.54 -12.01
N HIS A 56 -13.59 2.46 -11.09
CA HIS A 56 -12.38 2.37 -10.27
C HIS A 56 -12.39 1.13 -9.36
N GLY A 57 -13.54 0.79 -8.79
CA GLY A 57 -13.72 -0.43 -8.00
C GLY A 57 -13.63 -1.70 -8.83
N ALA A 58 -14.29 -1.72 -9.99
CA ALA A 58 -14.26 -2.85 -10.91
C ALA A 58 -12.85 -3.09 -11.50
N ARG A 59 -12.15 -2.04 -11.92
CA ARG A 59 -10.76 -2.13 -12.41
C ARG A 59 -9.80 -2.62 -11.33
N LYS A 60 -9.95 -2.14 -10.08
CA LYS A 60 -9.18 -2.66 -8.95
C LYS A 60 -9.48 -4.12 -8.67
N ALA A 61 -10.74 -4.54 -8.71
CA ALA A 61 -11.12 -5.92 -8.50
C ALA A 61 -10.61 -6.84 -9.63
N VAL A 62 -10.71 -6.40 -10.90
CA VAL A 62 -10.18 -7.13 -12.06
C VAL A 62 -8.65 -7.21 -11.98
N SER A 63 -7.95 -6.13 -11.62
CA SER A 63 -6.50 -6.14 -11.47
C SER A 63 -6.05 -7.00 -10.29
N ALA A 64 -6.79 -7.00 -9.19
CA ALA A 64 -6.53 -7.89 -8.05
C ALA A 64 -6.76 -9.36 -8.39
N ALA A 65 -7.84 -9.66 -9.12
CA ALA A 65 -8.11 -11.01 -9.61
C ALA A 65 -7.04 -11.47 -10.63
N ALA A 66 -6.62 -10.60 -11.54
CA ALA A 66 -5.54 -10.90 -12.50
C ALA A 66 -4.20 -11.16 -11.79
N ARG A 67 -3.86 -10.38 -10.74
CA ARG A 67 -2.67 -10.64 -9.91
C ARG A 67 -2.77 -11.94 -9.14
N ALA A 68 -3.95 -12.28 -8.65
CA ALA A 68 -4.17 -13.55 -7.95
C ALA A 68 -4.02 -14.76 -8.89
N MET A 69 -4.37 -14.59 -10.18
CA MET A 69 -4.23 -15.63 -11.21
C MET A 69 -2.79 -15.75 -11.74
N ASP A 70 -2.02 -14.70 -11.71
CA ASP A 70 -0.63 -14.65 -12.18
C ASP A 70 0.24 -13.76 -11.28
N PRO A 71 0.67 -14.25 -10.12
CA PRO A 71 1.48 -13.49 -9.17
C PRO A 71 2.84 -13.02 -9.72
N GLY A 72 3.39 -13.72 -10.69
CA GLY A 72 4.68 -13.40 -11.31
C GLY A 72 4.61 -12.38 -12.46
N ARG A 73 3.42 -11.94 -12.86
CA ARG A 73 3.25 -11.05 -13.99
C ARG A 73 3.99 -9.72 -13.81
N ASP A 74 3.81 -9.08 -12.65
CA ASP A 74 4.42 -7.76 -12.38
C ASP A 74 5.96 -7.84 -12.44
N VAL A 75 6.55 -8.94 -11.96
CA VAL A 75 8.00 -9.20 -12.04
C VAL A 75 8.45 -9.38 -13.49
N ARG A 76 7.73 -10.20 -14.28
CA ARG A 76 8.09 -10.43 -15.70
C ARG A 76 8.00 -9.15 -16.52
N GLU A 77 6.95 -8.35 -16.34
CA GLU A 77 6.78 -7.07 -17.03
C GLU A 77 7.88 -6.07 -16.63
N ALA A 78 8.21 -5.98 -15.33
CA ALA A 78 9.26 -5.10 -14.84
C ALA A 78 10.65 -5.56 -15.33
N ARG A 79 10.91 -6.87 -15.37
CA ARG A 79 12.17 -7.44 -15.88
C ARG A 79 12.33 -7.16 -17.38
N ALA A 80 11.30 -7.41 -18.18
CA ALA A 80 11.31 -7.09 -19.61
C ALA A 80 11.56 -5.59 -19.87
N ALA A 81 10.96 -4.71 -19.07
CA ALA A 81 11.19 -3.27 -19.19
C ALA A 81 12.64 -2.89 -18.82
N PHE A 82 13.22 -3.53 -17.80
CA PHE A 82 14.61 -3.32 -17.41
C PHE A 82 15.58 -3.87 -18.46
N ASP A 83 15.32 -5.02 -19.06
CA ASP A 83 16.15 -5.62 -20.10
C ASP A 83 16.19 -4.75 -21.37
N VAL A 84 15.07 -4.13 -21.74
CA VAL A 84 14.97 -3.20 -22.89
C VAL A 84 15.68 -1.86 -22.59
N SER A 85 15.54 -1.35 -21.36
CA SER A 85 16.09 -0.06 -20.94
C SER A 85 16.58 -0.13 -19.49
N PRO A 86 17.86 -0.45 -19.26
CA PRO A 86 18.46 -0.57 -17.92
C PRO A 86 18.71 0.80 -17.27
N SER A 87 17.61 1.49 -16.91
CA SER A 87 17.61 2.74 -16.16
C SER A 87 17.41 2.49 -14.67
N ALA A 88 17.86 3.45 -13.81
CA ALA A 88 17.63 3.38 -12.37
C ALA A 88 16.13 3.25 -12.02
N GLN A 89 15.25 3.90 -12.79
CA GLN A 89 13.81 3.82 -12.60
C GLN A 89 13.27 2.41 -12.90
N ASN A 90 13.66 1.77 -14.01
CA ASN A 90 13.25 0.41 -14.34
C ASN A 90 13.85 -0.60 -13.35
N GLN A 91 15.09 -0.37 -12.90
CA GLN A 91 15.74 -1.17 -11.86
C GLN A 91 14.97 -1.10 -10.53
N MET A 92 14.58 0.11 -10.10
CA MET A 92 13.75 0.30 -8.90
C MET A 92 12.37 -0.37 -9.05
N ARG A 93 11.73 -0.23 -10.21
CA ARG A 93 10.45 -0.89 -10.51
C ARG A 93 10.54 -2.42 -10.42
N LEU A 94 11.61 -3.00 -10.96
CA LEU A 94 11.86 -4.44 -10.87
C LEU A 94 12.11 -4.87 -9.42
N ALA A 95 12.94 -4.14 -8.69
CA ALA A 95 13.22 -4.42 -7.29
C ALA A 95 11.94 -4.35 -6.42
N GLU A 96 11.06 -3.38 -6.66
CA GLU A 96 9.78 -3.29 -5.96
C GLU A 96 8.83 -4.45 -6.31
N ALA A 97 8.78 -4.85 -7.59
CA ALA A 97 7.98 -6.00 -8.01
C ALA A 97 8.48 -7.30 -7.36
N LEU A 98 9.78 -7.50 -7.24
CA LEU A 98 10.40 -8.64 -6.55
C LEU A 98 10.09 -8.64 -5.05
N LEU A 99 10.16 -7.47 -4.38
CA LEU A 99 9.74 -7.37 -2.97
C LEU A 99 8.30 -7.80 -2.77
N ASN A 100 7.40 -7.35 -3.64
CA ASN A 100 5.98 -7.70 -3.58
C ASN A 100 5.72 -9.17 -3.92
N ALA A 101 6.59 -9.80 -4.69
CA ALA A 101 6.56 -11.23 -5.01
C ALA A 101 7.18 -12.13 -3.91
N GLY A 102 7.79 -11.53 -2.87
CA GLY A 102 8.46 -12.27 -1.80
C GLY A 102 9.90 -12.73 -2.15
N GLU A 103 10.55 -12.03 -3.07
CA GLU A 103 11.94 -12.24 -3.49
C GLU A 103 12.85 -11.10 -3.02
N PRO A 104 12.96 -10.86 -1.69
CA PRO A 104 13.64 -9.69 -1.15
C PRO A 104 15.17 -9.73 -1.36
N ALA A 105 15.75 -10.92 -1.52
CA ALA A 105 17.21 -11.04 -1.73
C ALA A 105 17.65 -10.47 -3.08
N GLU A 106 16.93 -10.78 -4.16
CA GLU A 106 17.19 -10.22 -5.49
C GLU A 106 16.86 -8.72 -5.52
N ALA A 107 15.75 -8.32 -4.87
CA ALA A 107 15.39 -6.90 -4.74
C ALA A 107 16.50 -6.08 -4.06
N ALA A 108 17.10 -6.59 -2.98
CA ALA A 108 18.20 -5.92 -2.29
C ALA A 108 19.40 -5.69 -3.21
N GLN A 109 19.78 -6.69 -4.00
CA GLN A 109 20.89 -6.57 -4.95
C GLN A 109 20.62 -5.51 -6.02
N LEU A 110 19.39 -5.43 -6.52
CA LEU A 110 19.00 -4.44 -7.51
C LEU A 110 19.02 -3.03 -6.92
N TYR A 111 18.47 -2.82 -5.71
CA TYR A 111 18.53 -1.52 -5.05
C TYR A 111 19.97 -1.08 -4.79
N GLU A 112 20.85 -1.96 -4.29
CA GLU A 112 22.26 -1.68 -4.10
C GLU A 112 22.99 -1.36 -5.41
N GLY A 113 22.64 -2.08 -6.48
CA GLY A 113 23.16 -1.81 -7.81
C GLY A 113 22.76 -0.42 -8.32
N ALA A 114 21.56 0.06 -7.97
CA ALA A 114 21.06 1.37 -8.34
C ALA A 114 21.64 2.52 -7.49
N LEU A 115 22.05 2.25 -6.24
CA LEU A 115 22.67 3.22 -5.31
C LEU A 115 24.12 3.52 -5.69
N LYS A 116 24.38 3.84 -6.96
CA LYS A 116 25.70 4.17 -7.48
C LYS A 116 25.67 5.49 -8.22
N GLY A 117 26.84 6.16 -8.27
CA GLY A 117 26.99 7.40 -9.01
C GLY A 117 26.00 8.49 -8.54
N PRO A 118 25.25 9.11 -9.45
CA PRO A 118 24.36 10.24 -9.12
C PRO A 118 23.20 9.86 -8.21
N PHE A 119 22.85 8.59 -8.11
CA PHE A 119 21.74 8.09 -7.30
C PHE A 119 22.14 7.55 -5.92
N ALA A 120 23.40 7.66 -5.53
CA ALA A 120 23.93 7.15 -4.26
C ALA A 120 23.17 7.68 -3.02
N ASN A 121 22.57 8.87 -3.13
CA ASN A 121 21.83 9.53 -2.04
C ASN A 121 20.32 9.62 -2.32
N ASP A 122 19.81 8.89 -3.32
CA ASP A 122 18.39 8.88 -3.63
C ASP A 122 17.59 8.26 -2.47
N PRO A 123 16.61 8.99 -1.89
CA PRO A 123 15.90 8.52 -0.71
C PRO A 123 14.97 7.33 -0.98
N ASP A 124 14.37 7.23 -2.17
CA ASP A 124 13.50 6.09 -2.51
C ASP A 124 14.31 4.82 -2.72
N LEU A 125 15.49 4.91 -3.35
CA LEU A 125 16.40 3.78 -3.50
C LEU A 125 16.98 3.31 -2.16
N ARG A 126 17.41 4.24 -1.29
CA ARG A 126 17.87 3.89 0.07
C ARG A 126 16.77 3.21 0.89
N PHE A 127 15.56 3.74 0.82
CA PHE A 127 14.42 3.16 1.52
C PHE A 127 14.06 1.78 0.97
N GLY A 128 14.05 1.61 -0.34
CA GLY A 128 13.82 0.32 -1.00
C GLY A 128 14.85 -0.72 -0.61
N ALA A 129 16.15 -0.37 -0.61
CA ALA A 129 17.23 -1.21 -0.17
C ALA A 129 17.06 -1.64 1.29
N ALA A 130 16.76 -0.68 2.17
CA ALA A 130 16.54 -0.96 3.59
C ALA A 130 15.36 -1.91 3.81
N ARG A 131 14.22 -1.69 3.14
CA ARG A 131 13.07 -2.63 3.18
C ARG A 131 13.47 -4.02 2.73
N ALA A 132 14.16 -4.14 1.60
CA ALA A 132 14.60 -5.43 1.07
C ALA A 132 15.53 -6.16 2.06
N TYR A 133 16.47 -5.45 2.66
CA TYR A 133 17.34 -6.02 3.69
C TYR A 133 16.58 -6.46 4.95
N VAL A 134 15.61 -5.68 5.41
CA VAL A 134 14.78 -6.06 6.56
C VAL A 134 13.97 -7.33 6.26
N GLU A 135 13.39 -7.45 5.07
CA GLU A 135 12.66 -8.66 4.67
C GLU A 135 13.58 -9.88 4.49
N CYS A 136 14.86 -9.68 4.17
CA CYS A 136 15.89 -10.71 4.19
C CYS A 136 16.45 -11.00 5.59
N GLN A 137 15.98 -10.34 6.63
CA GLN A 137 16.54 -10.37 8.00
C GLN A 137 18.02 -9.90 8.06
N ARG A 138 18.50 -9.18 7.05
CA ARG A 138 19.84 -8.59 7.03
C ARG A 138 19.83 -7.22 7.69
N PHE A 139 19.42 -7.17 8.95
CA PHE A 139 19.16 -5.94 9.71
C PHE A 139 20.38 -5.01 9.79
N ALA A 140 21.57 -5.58 9.97
CA ALA A 140 22.80 -4.80 10.03
C ALA A 140 23.09 -4.06 8.70
N ALA A 141 22.73 -4.63 7.56
CA ALA A 141 22.88 -3.98 6.26
C ALA A 141 21.83 -2.87 6.02
N ALA A 142 20.64 -2.99 6.60
CA ALA A 142 19.59 -1.99 6.49
C ALA A 142 19.88 -0.71 7.30
N LEU A 143 20.56 -0.83 8.45
CA LEU A 143 20.78 0.25 9.40
C LEU A 143 21.42 1.51 8.78
N PRO A 144 22.52 1.45 8.02
CA PRO A 144 23.16 2.66 7.47
C PRO A 144 22.24 3.43 6.53
N HIS A 145 21.40 2.75 5.73
CA HIS A 145 20.45 3.40 4.83
C HIS A 145 19.37 4.15 5.60
N LEU A 146 18.81 3.53 6.65
CA LEU A 146 17.75 4.13 7.47
C LEU A 146 18.28 5.27 8.34
N GLN A 147 19.47 5.12 8.89
CA GLN A 147 20.13 6.18 9.68
C GLN A 147 20.43 7.41 8.82
N ALA A 148 20.93 7.19 7.60
CA ALA A 148 21.18 8.27 6.65
C ALA A 148 19.85 8.97 6.26
N LEU A 149 18.76 8.22 5.99
CA LEU A 149 17.45 8.80 5.71
C LEU A 149 16.94 9.64 6.88
N ARG A 150 17.05 9.13 8.11
CA ARG A 150 16.62 9.86 9.30
C ARG A 150 17.40 11.16 9.51
N ALA A 151 18.71 11.15 9.26
CA ALA A 151 19.59 12.30 9.45
C ALA A 151 19.49 13.33 8.33
N GLU A 152 19.54 12.88 7.06
CA GLU A 152 19.63 13.74 5.89
C GLU A 152 18.27 14.18 5.35
N ARG A 153 17.24 13.37 5.54
CA ARG A 153 15.87 13.55 5.00
C ARG A 153 14.80 13.27 6.06
N PRO A 154 14.75 14.02 7.17
CA PRO A 154 13.87 13.72 8.30
C PRO A 154 12.36 13.77 7.99
N SER A 155 11.96 14.44 6.89
CA SER A 155 10.58 14.48 6.40
C SER A 155 10.21 13.35 5.44
N PHE A 156 11.18 12.53 5.01
CA PHE A 156 10.94 11.44 4.08
C PHE A 156 10.40 10.21 4.81
N ARG A 157 9.13 9.89 4.63
CA ARG A 157 8.44 8.71 5.21
C ARG A 157 8.84 8.44 6.67
N PRO A 158 8.77 9.46 7.54
CA PRO A 158 9.42 9.40 8.85
C PRO A 158 8.85 8.30 9.75
N ASP A 159 7.56 8.00 9.63
CA ASP A 159 6.87 6.90 10.32
C ASP A 159 7.41 5.53 9.90
N GLN A 160 7.57 5.30 8.61
CA GLN A 160 8.05 4.03 8.05
C GLN A 160 9.55 3.84 8.33
N VAL A 161 10.36 4.90 8.16
CA VAL A 161 11.79 4.87 8.45
C VAL A 161 12.03 4.52 9.92
N LEU A 162 11.28 5.15 10.83
CA LEU A 162 11.42 4.89 12.26
C LEU A 162 11.03 3.47 12.64
N LEU A 163 9.95 2.95 12.06
CA LEU A 163 9.50 1.60 12.30
C LEU A 163 10.50 0.55 11.78
N LEU A 164 11.08 0.77 10.61
CA LEU A 164 12.13 -0.10 10.08
C LEU A 164 13.41 -0.03 10.94
N LEU A 165 13.78 1.15 11.45
CA LEU A 165 14.89 1.30 12.41
C LEU A 165 14.64 0.46 13.67
N ALA A 166 13.44 0.54 14.25
CA ALA A 166 13.06 -0.24 15.42
C ALA A 166 13.21 -1.76 15.16
N ARG A 167 12.72 -2.23 14.01
CA ARG A 167 12.89 -3.64 13.58
C ARG A 167 14.37 -4.01 13.41
N CYS A 168 15.19 -3.14 12.84
CA CYS A 168 16.62 -3.39 12.66
C CYS A 168 17.35 -3.45 14.01
N TYR A 169 17.05 -2.54 14.93
CA TYR A 169 17.62 -2.57 16.28
C TYR A 169 17.21 -3.84 17.02
N ALA A 170 15.94 -4.24 16.93
CA ALA A 170 15.46 -5.49 17.50
C ALA A 170 16.21 -6.70 16.91
N GLY A 171 16.36 -6.77 15.60
CA GLY A 171 17.03 -7.88 14.91
C GLY A 171 18.56 -7.90 15.07
N THR A 172 19.17 -6.80 15.56
CA THR A 172 20.59 -6.71 15.91
C THR A 172 20.85 -6.77 17.42
N SER A 173 19.85 -7.21 18.20
CA SER A 173 19.90 -7.32 19.67
C SER A 173 20.17 -5.99 20.42
N ARG A 174 19.88 -4.88 19.79
CA ARG A 174 19.97 -3.52 20.38
C ARG A 174 18.63 -3.15 21.02
N SER A 175 18.28 -3.86 22.09
CA SER A 175 16.93 -3.81 22.68
C SER A 175 16.55 -2.42 23.24
N ALA A 176 17.50 -1.64 23.74
CA ALA A 176 17.24 -0.29 24.24
C ALA A 176 16.81 0.65 23.12
N GLU A 177 17.57 0.68 22.02
CA GLU A 177 17.28 1.51 20.85
C GLU A 177 16.02 1.03 20.10
N ALA A 178 15.77 -0.28 20.10
CA ALA A 178 14.53 -0.82 19.56
C ALA A 178 13.32 -0.29 20.32
N ARG A 179 13.34 -0.38 21.67
CA ARG A 179 12.27 0.12 22.53
C ARG A 179 12.04 1.61 22.30
N GLU A 180 13.10 2.42 22.34
CA GLU A 180 13.01 3.88 22.13
C GLU A 180 12.37 4.20 20.78
N SER A 181 12.83 3.52 19.72
CA SER A 181 12.30 3.74 18.36
C SER A 181 10.83 3.31 18.23
N PHE A 182 10.42 2.20 18.85
CA PHE A 182 9.02 1.77 18.88
C PHE A 182 8.15 2.75 19.66
N GLU A 183 8.60 3.22 20.82
CA GLU A 183 7.88 4.20 21.64
C GLU A 183 7.73 5.54 20.89
N GLU A 184 8.78 6.01 20.24
CA GLU A 184 8.70 7.19 19.38
C GLU A 184 7.70 6.98 18.22
N ALA A 185 7.72 5.82 17.56
CA ALA A 185 6.80 5.51 16.45
C ALA A 185 5.33 5.53 16.90
N VAL A 186 5.04 4.93 18.04
CA VAL A 186 3.69 4.90 18.62
C VAL A 186 3.25 6.29 19.09
N SER A 187 4.11 7.03 19.80
CA SER A 187 3.75 8.32 20.37
C SER A 187 3.57 9.42 19.33
N ARG A 188 4.41 9.44 18.29
CA ARG A 188 4.37 10.49 17.24
C ARG A 188 3.38 10.22 16.14
N TYR A 189 3.24 8.95 15.72
CA TYR A 189 2.45 8.60 14.54
C TYR A 189 1.21 7.80 14.87
N GLY A 190 1.21 7.01 15.96
CA GLY A 190 0.04 6.29 16.44
C GLY A 190 -0.60 5.35 15.42
N SER A 191 0.14 4.94 14.37
CA SER A 191 -0.37 4.06 13.34
C SER A 191 -0.65 2.66 13.89
N PHE A 192 -1.62 1.96 13.29
CA PHE A 192 -1.88 0.56 13.63
C PHE A 192 -0.62 -0.30 13.48
N GLU A 193 0.13 -0.10 12.40
CA GLU A 193 1.35 -0.86 12.13
C GLU A 193 2.40 -0.66 13.22
N ALA A 194 2.59 0.58 13.70
CA ALA A 194 3.52 0.88 14.79
C ALA A 194 3.13 0.15 16.10
N HIS A 195 1.83 0.18 16.46
CA HIS A 195 1.34 -0.53 17.64
C HIS A 195 1.50 -2.03 17.51
N ALA A 196 1.18 -2.59 16.33
CA ALA A 196 1.26 -4.01 16.08
C ALA A 196 2.72 -4.53 16.09
N GLU A 197 3.65 -3.85 15.40
CA GLU A 197 5.06 -4.23 15.38
C GLU A 197 5.70 -4.13 16.77
N TYR A 198 5.38 -3.08 17.53
CA TYR A 198 5.84 -2.96 18.90
C TYR A 198 5.26 -4.08 19.79
N SER A 199 3.99 -4.42 19.63
CA SER A 199 3.36 -5.54 20.36
C SER A 199 4.01 -6.88 20.01
N ILE A 200 4.30 -7.13 18.74
CA ILE A 200 5.02 -8.34 18.28
C ILE A 200 6.40 -8.45 18.96
N TRP A 201 7.14 -7.35 19.00
CA TRP A 201 8.45 -7.31 19.65
C TRP A 201 8.35 -7.48 21.16
N ALA A 202 7.39 -6.82 21.82
CA ALA A 202 7.15 -6.96 23.27
C ALA A 202 6.78 -8.40 23.64
N LEU A 203 5.94 -9.07 22.85
CA LEU A 203 5.62 -10.49 23.04
C LEU A 203 6.87 -11.38 22.88
N ALA A 204 7.68 -11.12 21.86
CA ALA A 204 8.90 -11.90 21.59
C ALA A 204 9.97 -11.74 22.70
N THR A 205 10.00 -10.57 23.38
CA THR A 205 10.93 -10.28 24.47
C THR A 205 10.35 -10.57 25.87
N GLY A 206 9.12 -11.08 25.96
CA GLY A 206 8.47 -11.40 27.23
C GLY A 206 7.94 -10.19 28.00
N ASP A 207 7.85 -9.00 27.37
CA ASP A 207 7.29 -7.78 27.98
C ASP A 207 5.75 -7.81 27.88
N ALA A 208 5.14 -8.65 28.72
CA ALA A 208 3.69 -8.83 28.75
C ALA A 208 2.93 -7.54 29.09
N ALA A 209 3.49 -6.68 29.92
CA ALA A 209 2.86 -5.41 30.32
C ALA A 209 2.72 -4.46 29.14
N THR A 210 3.80 -4.26 28.38
CA THR A 210 3.78 -3.46 27.15
C THR A 210 2.85 -4.08 26.10
N ALA A 211 2.89 -5.38 25.88
CA ALA A 211 2.01 -6.06 24.95
C ALA A 211 0.54 -5.87 25.29
N ALA A 212 0.13 -6.00 26.54
CA ALA A 212 -1.25 -5.78 27.00
C ALA A 212 -1.72 -4.33 26.81
N ARG A 213 -0.87 -3.36 27.11
CA ARG A 213 -1.16 -1.94 26.88
C ARG A 213 -1.41 -1.65 25.41
N LEU A 214 -0.52 -2.14 24.53
CA LEU A 214 -0.63 -1.96 23.08
C LEU A 214 -1.86 -2.66 22.50
N GLN A 215 -2.20 -3.84 23.01
CA GLN A 215 -3.38 -4.59 22.57
C GLN A 215 -4.68 -3.80 22.79
N THR A 216 -4.80 -3.09 23.89
CA THR A 216 -5.96 -2.22 24.17
C THR A 216 -6.13 -1.16 23.09
N GLU A 217 -5.04 -0.54 22.67
CA GLU A 217 -5.05 0.49 21.63
C GLU A 217 -5.33 -0.09 20.24
N ILE A 218 -4.73 -1.24 19.93
CA ILE A 218 -4.99 -2.00 18.69
C ILE A 218 -6.47 -2.34 18.59
N ASP A 219 -7.09 -2.87 19.65
CA ASP A 219 -8.51 -3.22 19.66
C ASP A 219 -9.41 -2.01 19.44
N ARG A 220 -9.02 -0.85 19.99
CA ARG A 220 -9.74 0.41 19.77
C ARG A 220 -9.70 0.83 18.30
N GLN A 221 -8.54 0.76 17.66
CA GLN A 221 -8.37 1.12 16.25
C GLN A 221 -9.13 0.16 15.33
N VAL A 222 -9.04 -1.15 15.57
CA VAL A 222 -9.69 -2.20 14.77
C VAL A 222 -11.22 -2.07 14.79
N LYS A 223 -11.83 -1.63 15.90
CA LYS A 223 -13.26 -1.37 16.00
C LYS A 223 -13.75 -0.29 15.02
N GLN A 224 -12.88 0.64 14.67
CA GLN A 224 -13.22 1.76 13.77
C GLN A 224 -12.95 1.45 12.28
N TRP A 225 -12.42 0.27 11.96
CA TRP A 225 -12.04 -0.07 10.60
C TRP A 225 -13.22 -0.34 9.70
N ASN A 226 -13.17 0.27 8.52
CA ASN A 226 -13.98 -0.12 7.39
C ASN A 226 -13.39 -1.36 6.66
N PRO A 227 -14.11 -1.96 5.69
CA PRO A 227 -13.62 -3.13 4.96
C PRO A 227 -12.27 -2.91 4.25
N VAL A 228 -12.02 -1.72 3.72
CA VAL A 228 -10.77 -1.36 3.03
C VAL A 228 -9.60 -1.35 4.02
N SER A 229 -9.79 -0.72 5.19
CA SER A 229 -8.76 -0.68 6.24
C SER A 229 -8.43 -2.09 6.75
N ARG A 230 -9.43 -2.97 6.88
CA ARG A 230 -9.21 -4.38 7.27
C ARG A 230 -8.36 -5.13 6.25
N GLN A 231 -8.68 -4.99 4.97
CA GLN A 231 -7.92 -5.63 3.90
C GLN A 231 -6.48 -5.11 3.84
N LEU A 232 -6.28 -3.81 3.99
CA LEU A 232 -4.96 -3.18 3.93
C LEU A 232 -4.04 -3.65 5.07
N ASN A 233 -4.58 -3.82 6.27
CA ASN A 233 -3.83 -4.19 7.47
C ASN A 233 -3.82 -5.71 7.74
N GLU A 234 -4.44 -6.52 6.87
CA GLU A 234 -4.51 -7.97 7.06
C GLU A 234 -3.14 -8.65 7.20
N PRO A 235 -2.09 -8.32 6.43
CA PRO A 235 -0.78 -8.94 6.59
C PRO A 235 -0.16 -8.70 7.97
N VAL A 236 -0.30 -7.48 8.50
CA VAL A 236 0.21 -7.12 9.83
C VAL A 236 -0.61 -7.81 10.91
N MET A 237 -1.94 -7.87 10.76
CA MET A 237 -2.81 -8.61 11.69
C MET A 237 -2.48 -10.10 11.77
N ARG A 238 -2.15 -10.72 10.65
CA ARG A 238 -1.73 -12.14 10.65
C ARG A 238 -0.45 -12.36 11.45
N ARG A 239 0.55 -11.48 11.27
CA ARG A 239 1.81 -11.53 12.04
C ARG A 239 1.57 -11.33 13.54
N LEU A 240 0.74 -10.36 13.90
CA LEU A 240 0.38 -10.09 15.31
C LEU A 240 -0.32 -11.29 15.96
N LYS A 241 -1.29 -11.89 15.27
CA LYS A 241 -1.96 -13.10 15.77
C LYS A 241 -0.98 -14.27 15.96
N ALA A 242 -0.09 -14.48 15.00
CA ALA A 242 0.94 -15.50 15.11
C ALA A 242 1.87 -15.27 16.32
N ALA A 243 2.26 -14.02 16.58
CA ALA A 243 3.08 -13.65 17.74
C ALA A 243 2.36 -13.95 19.07
N HIS A 244 1.07 -13.65 19.17
CA HIS A 244 0.25 -13.99 20.34
C HIS A 244 0.14 -15.50 20.56
N GLU A 245 -0.03 -16.28 19.49
CA GLU A 245 -0.09 -17.75 19.59
C GLU A 245 1.23 -18.33 20.05
N LEU A 246 2.37 -17.80 19.55
CA LEU A 246 3.70 -18.24 19.98
C LEU A 246 3.95 -17.91 21.45
N ALA A 247 3.66 -16.68 21.89
CA ALA A 247 3.81 -16.28 23.29
C ALA A 247 2.97 -17.14 24.23
N ARG A 248 1.74 -17.52 23.83
CA ARG A 248 0.88 -18.41 24.64
C ARG A 248 1.39 -19.85 24.74
N LYS A 249 2.15 -20.32 23.75
CA LYS A 249 2.70 -21.70 23.75
C LYS A 249 4.04 -21.77 24.48
N GLY A 250 4.75 -20.65 24.60
CA GLY A 250 6.09 -20.60 25.22
C GLY A 250 6.10 -20.17 26.70
N GLY A 251 4.98 -19.76 27.25
CA GLY A 251 4.77 -19.49 28.68
C GLY A 251 3.95 -20.58 29.31
#